data_a8475391505a697ee8211c5f995dcbe4
#
_entry.id   a8475391505a697ee8211c5f995dcbe4
#
_cell.length_a   1.000
_cell.length_b   1.000
_cell.length_c   1.000
_cell.angle_alpha   90.00
_cell.angle_beta   90.00
_cell.angle_gamma   90.00
#
_symmetry.space_group_name_H-M   'P 1'
#
loop_
_entity.id
_entity.type
_entity.pdbx_description
1 polymer ?
#
loop_
_entity_poly.entity_id
_entity_poly.type
_entity_poly.pdbx_seq_one_letter_code
_entity_poly.pdbx_strand_id
1 'polypeptide(L)'
;MKKENTKYIGIDIGGAHLKCVGIDKFKNISYTKYESYQIWNDKKILLDKLNQINNEVNNSKLTYGITMSAELCDNFPNRKIGAKYIIEACNLLKSKKLFYSNKSSLFTSKFKIENLMSMNW
;
A
#
# COMPACT_ATOMS: atom_id res chain seq x y z
N MET A 1 -20.70 -6.78 3.48
CA MET A 1 -19.27 -7.17 3.33
C MET A 1 -18.78 -7.75 4.64
N LYS A 2 -18.06 -8.88 4.57
CA LYS A 2 -17.47 -9.53 5.75
C LYS A 2 -15.97 -9.39 5.68
N LYS A 3 -15.45 -8.30 6.20
CA LYS A 3 -14.02 -7.98 6.11
C LYS A 3 -13.12 -9.00 6.80
N GLU A 4 -13.63 -9.73 7.77
CA GLU A 4 -12.89 -10.82 8.43
C GLU A 4 -12.62 -12.00 7.49
N ASN A 5 -13.33 -12.09 6.36
CA ASN A 5 -13.12 -13.13 5.35
C ASN A 5 -12.18 -12.67 4.23
N THR A 6 -11.65 -11.46 4.31
CA THR A 6 -10.76 -10.92 3.29
C THR A 6 -9.49 -11.75 3.21
N LYS A 7 -9.11 -12.11 1.99
CA LYS A 7 -7.92 -12.91 1.72
C LYS A 7 -6.83 -12.12 1.00
N TYR A 8 -7.22 -11.21 0.13
CA TYR A 8 -6.30 -10.36 -0.62
C TYR A 8 -6.75 -8.92 -0.52
N ILE A 9 -5.80 -8.00 -0.32
CA ILE A 9 -6.08 -6.57 -0.35
C ILE A 9 -5.10 -5.90 -1.30
N GLY A 10 -5.66 -5.20 -2.30
CA GLY A 10 -4.87 -4.28 -3.11
C GLY A 10 -4.85 -2.92 -2.45
N ILE A 11 -3.67 -2.33 -2.33
CA ILE A 11 -3.49 -0.99 -1.78
C ILE A 11 -2.76 -0.13 -2.80
N ASP A 12 -3.35 1.02 -3.11
CA ASP A 12 -2.71 2.06 -3.92
C ASP A 12 -2.36 3.22 -3.01
N ILE A 13 -1.06 3.43 -2.78
CA ILE A 13 -0.55 4.48 -1.91
C ILE A 13 -0.19 5.69 -2.77
N GLY A 14 -1.16 6.60 -2.94
CA GLY A 14 -0.94 7.86 -3.62
C GLY A 14 -0.56 8.98 -2.67
N GLY A 15 -0.21 10.13 -3.22
CA GLY A 15 0.12 11.31 -2.42
C GLY A 15 -1.08 11.99 -1.80
N ALA A 16 -2.23 11.93 -2.45
CA ALA A 16 -3.45 12.58 -2.02
C ALA A 16 -4.55 11.61 -1.57
N HIS A 17 -4.46 10.35 -1.98
CA HIS A 17 -5.49 9.35 -1.70
C HIS A 17 -4.87 8.00 -1.40
N LEU A 18 -5.49 7.30 -0.46
CA LEU A 18 -5.22 5.90 -0.17
C LEU A 18 -6.44 5.11 -0.61
N LYS A 19 -6.24 4.11 -1.45
CA LYS A 19 -7.32 3.28 -1.99
C LYS A 19 -7.03 1.82 -1.70
N CYS A 20 -8.03 1.13 -1.14
CA CYS A 20 -7.90 -0.29 -0.83
C CYS A 20 -9.14 -1.03 -1.29
N VAL A 21 -8.91 -2.20 -1.88
CA VAL A 21 -9.98 -3.15 -2.19
C VAL A 21 -9.54 -4.52 -1.73
N GLY A 22 -10.36 -5.15 -0.90
CA GLY A 22 -10.14 -6.51 -0.43
C GLY A 22 -11.15 -7.46 -1.02
N ILE A 23 -10.71 -8.68 -1.28
CA ILE A 23 -11.58 -9.76 -1.77
C ILE A 23 -11.41 -11.00 -0.90
N ASP A 24 -12.48 -11.81 -0.84
CA ASP A 24 -12.46 -13.10 -0.17
C ASP A 24 -11.98 -14.21 -1.12
N LYS A 25 -11.99 -15.45 -0.65
CA LYS A 25 -11.53 -16.60 -1.45
C LYS A 25 -12.41 -16.86 -2.68
N PHE A 26 -13.61 -16.32 -2.71
CA PHE A 26 -14.53 -16.44 -3.86
C PHE A 26 -14.45 -15.24 -4.79
N LYS A 27 -13.50 -14.32 -4.55
CA LYS A 27 -13.29 -13.09 -5.31
C LYS A 27 -14.43 -12.08 -5.16
N ASN A 28 -15.23 -12.19 -4.10
CA ASN A 28 -16.23 -11.18 -3.76
C ASN A 28 -15.56 -10.07 -2.97
N ILE A 29 -15.97 -8.82 -3.20
CA ILE A 29 -15.45 -7.69 -2.45
C ILE A 29 -15.87 -7.83 -0.99
N SER A 30 -14.89 -7.83 -0.09
CA SER A 30 -15.12 -8.00 1.35
C SER A 30 -14.60 -6.81 2.16
N TYR A 31 -13.85 -5.90 1.53
CA TYR A 31 -13.30 -4.72 2.21
C TYR A 31 -13.03 -3.63 1.19
N THR A 32 -13.39 -2.40 1.54
CA THR A 32 -13.02 -1.23 0.74
C THR A 32 -12.62 -0.09 1.67
N LYS A 33 -11.66 0.70 1.21
CA LYS A 33 -11.27 1.92 1.92
C LYS A 33 -10.81 2.93 0.87
N TYR A 34 -11.39 4.11 0.92
CA TYR A 34 -10.98 5.22 0.07
C TYR A 34 -10.89 6.44 0.97
N GLU A 35 -9.70 6.97 1.14
CA GLU A 35 -9.49 8.12 1.99
C GLU A 35 -8.62 9.17 1.32
N SER A 36 -9.03 10.42 1.48
CA SER A 36 -8.16 11.56 1.18
C SER A 36 -7.20 11.73 2.35
N TYR A 37 -5.94 11.94 2.03
CA TYR A 37 -4.96 12.28 3.04
C TYR A 37 -3.90 13.17 2.38
N GLN A 38 -3.17 13.88 3.21
CA GLN A 38 -2.19 14.85 2.69
C GLN A 38 -0.79 14.42 3.13
N ILE A 39 -0.27 13.36 2.50
CA ILE A 39 1.06 12.86 2.84
C ILE A 39 2.13 13.94 2.60
N TRP A 40 1.88 14.83 1.64
CA TRP A 40 2.77 15.95 1.35
C TRP A 40 2.81 16.98 2.48
N ASN A 41 1.79 17.02 3.32
CA ASN A 41 1.72 17.91 4.48
C ASN A 41 2.30 17.25 5.73
N ASP A 42 1.98 15.97 5.96
CA ASP A 42 2.53 15.20 7.06
C ASP A 42 2.63 13.74 6.67
N LYS A 43 3.86 13.28 6.40
CA LYS A 43 4.09 11.90 5.95
C LYS A 43 3.71 10.86 7.01
N LYS A 44 3.63 11.25 8.29
CA LYS A 44 3.23 10.34 9.37
C LYS A 44 1.78 9.88 9.24
N ILE A 45 0.97 10.60 8.49
CA ILE A 45 -0.43 10.21 8.30
C ILE A 45 -0.53 8.84 7.60
N LEU A 46 0.45 8.49 6.77
CA LEU A 46 0.49 7.18 6.12
C LEU A 46 0.57 6.06 7.18
N LEU A 47 1.39 6.25 8.21
CA LEU A 47 1.51 5.26 9.29
C LEU A 47 0.18 5.03 9.98
N ASP A 48 -0.55 6.10 10.27
CA ASP A 48 -1.86 6.01 10.92
C ASP A 48 -2.86 5.25 10.04
N LYS A 49 -2.87 5.54 8.74
CA LYS A 49 -3.80 4.90 7.80
C LYS A 49 -3.50 3.42 7.63
N LEU A 50 -2.25 3.04 7.51
CA LEU A 50 -1.86 1.64 7.40
C LEU A 50 -2.20 0.88 8.68
N ASN A 51 -1.99 1.50 9.82
CA ASN A 51 -2.34 0.90 11.11
C ASN A 51 -3.86 0.69 11.24
N GLN A 52 -4.66 1.63 10.74
CA GLN A 52 -6.11 1.49 10.69
C GLN A 52 -6.53 0.27 9.84
N ILE A 53 -5.93 0.11 8.66
CA ILE A 53 -6.22 -1.04 7.80
C ILE A 53 -5.93 -2.34 8.56
N ASN A 54 -4.77 -2.41 9.19
CA ASN A 54 -4.34 -3.58 9.93
C ASN A 54 -5.33 -3.96 11.03
N ASN A 55 -5.85 -2.95 11.76
CA ASN A 55 -6.82 -3.16 12.82
C ASN A 55 -8.20 -3.54 12.28
N GLU A 56 -8.61 -2.94 11.17
CA GLU A 56 -9.94 -3.19 10.59
C GLU A 56 -10.08 -4.60 10.02
N VAL A 57 -9.06 -5.09 9.35
CA VAL A 57 -9.12 -6.43 8.74
C VAL A 57 -8.66 -7.52 9.71
N ASN A 58 -7.74 -7.23 10.60
CA ASN A 58 -7.27 -8.08 11.69
C ASN A 58 -7.16 -9.57 11.31
N ASN A 59 -6.49 -9.85 10.19
CA ASN A 59 -6.34 -11.20 9.67
C ASN A 59 -4.89 -11.40 9.22
N SER A 60 -4.15 -12.24 9.95
CA SER A 60 -2.74 -12.51 9.67
C SER A 60 -2.49 -13.35 8.42
N LYS A 61 -3.54 -13.92 7.85
CA LYS A 61 -3.45 -14.76 6.64
C LYS A 61 -3.69 -14.00 5.35
N LEU A 62 -3.77 -12.68 5.43
CA LEU A 62 -3.94 -11.83 4.25
C LEU A 62 -2.68 -11.81 3.38
N THR A 63 -2.88 -11.52 2.11
CA THR A 63 -1.80 -11.09 1.22
C THR A 63 -2.14 -9.70 0.70
N TYR A 64 -1.22 -8.78 0.86
CA TYR A 64 -1.34 -7.41 0.35
C TYR A 64 -0.62 -7.29 -0.98
N GLY A 65 -1.26 -6.66 -1.96
CA GLY A 65 -0.61 -6.21 -3.19
C GLY A 65 -0.54 -4.70 -3.16
N ILE A 66 0.66 -4.11 -3.27
CA ILE A 66 0.88 -2.69 -3.02
C ILE A 66 1.46 -2.02 -4.26
N THR A 67 0.84 -0.91 -4.65
CA THR A 67 1.40 0.02 -5.64
C THR A 67 1.61 1.37 -4.97
N MET A 68 2.52 2.19 -5.52
CA MET A 68 2.78 3.50 -4.94
C MET A 68 3.04 4.56 -5.99
N SER A 69 2.66 5.79 -5.65
CA SER A 69 3.03 7.01 -6.37
C SER A 69 3.35 8.15 -5.39
N ALA A 70 3.18 7.91 -4.10
CA ALA A 70 3.41 8.91 -3.06
C ALA A 70 4.87 9.34 -2.94
N GLU A 71 5.82 8.56 -3.48
CA GLU A 71 7.24 8.90 -3.50
C GLU A 71 7.52 10.16 -4.31
N LEU A 72 6.54 10.59 -5.13
CA LEU A 72 6.65 11.81 -5.93
C LEU A 72 6.34 13.08 -5.14
N CYS A 73 5.88 12.95 -3.89
CA CYS A 73 5.51 14.10 -3.07
C CYS A 73 6.74 14.93 -2.67
N ASP A 74 6.55 16.26 -2.63
CA ASP A 74 7.63 17.22 -2.39
C ASP A 74 8.23 17.14 -0.98
N ASN A 75 7.52 16.55 -0.03
CA ASN A 75 8.04 16.39 1.33
C ASN A 75 9.13 15.33 1.45
N PHE A 76 9.44 14.63 0.36
CA PHE A 76 10.61 13.74 0.30
C PHE A 76 11.75 14.41 -0.45
N PRO A 77 13.00 14.30 0.05
CA PRO A 77 14.15 14.92 -0.63
C PRO A 77 14.37 14.40 -2.05
N ASN A 78 14.05 13.13 -2.30
CA ASN A 78 14.05 12.55 -3.64
C ASN A 78 13.12 11.33 -3.66
N ARG A 79 12.89 10.82 -4.86
CA ARG A 79 11.96 9.70 -5.07
C ARG A 79 12.40 8.42 -4.36
N LYS A 80 13.70 8.14 -4.36
CA LYS A 80 14.22 6.93 -3.74
C LYS A 80 14.01 6.95 -2.22
N ILE A 81 14.23 8.10 -1.58
CA ILE A 81 13.97 8.27 -0.15
C ILE A 81 12.47 8.13 0.14
N GLY A 82 11.63 8.71 -0.71
CA GLY A 82 10.19 8.58 -0.59
C GLY A 82 9.73 7.13 -0.70
N ALA A 83 10.22 6.41 -1.71
CA ALA A 83 9.88 5.00 -1.89
C ALA A 83 10.34 4.16 -0.70
N LYS A 84 11.54 4.40 -0.19
CA LYS A 84 12.05 3.71 0.98
C LYS A 84 11.18 3.96 2.20
N TYR A 85 10.75 5.19 2.41
CA TYR A 85 9.85 5.54 3.52
C TYR A 85 8.54 4.75 3.41
N ILE A 86 7.94 4.69 2.22
CA ILE A 86 6.67 3.99 2.00
C ILE A 86 6.83 2.49 2.25
N ILE A 87 7.90 1.89 1.74
CA ILE A 87 8.16 0.46 1.93
C ILE A 87 8.33 0.15 3.42
N GLU A 88 9.08 0.97 4.15
CA GLU A 88 9.25 0.78 5.59
C GLU A 88 7.95 0.97 6.36
N ALA A 89 7.13 1.95 5.95
CA ALA A 89 5.81 2.15 6.56
C ALA A 89 4.93 0.93 6.42
N CYS A 90 5.01 0.22 5.29
CA CYS A 90 4.23 -0.98 5.03
C CYS A 90 4.57 -2.14 5.98
N ASN A 91 5.66 -2.05 6.74
CA ASN A 91 5.95 -3.03 7.78
C ASN A 91 4.91 -3.02 8.91
N LEU A 92 4.09 -1.99 9.01
CA LEU A 92 2.95 -1.98 9.93
C LEU A 92 1.88 -3.00 9.54
N LEU A 93 1.81 -3.38 8.28
CA LEU A 93 0.88 -4.40 7.81
C LEU A 93 1.43 -5.77 8.20
N LYS A 94 0.70 -6.51 9.03
CA LYS A 94 1.20 -7.72 9.70
C LYS A 94 0.96 -9.00 8.91
N SER A 95 1.13 -8.95 7.59
CA SER A 95 0.88 -10.09 6.73
C SER A 95 1.83 -10.07 5.54
N LYS A 96 1.71 -11.07 4.68
CA LYS A 96 2.51 -11.14 3.47
C LYS A 96 2.25 -9.92 2.59
N LYS A 97 3.32 -9.29 2.11
CA LYS A 97 3.24 -8.11 1.26
C LYS A 97 3.98 -8.36 -0.04
N LEU A 98 3.31 -8.03 -1.16
CA LEU A 98 3.89 -8.05 -2.49
C LEU A 98 3.80 -6.63 -3.04
N PHE A 99 4.91 -6.15 -3.61
CA PHE A 99 4.96 -4.83 -4.23
C PHE A 99 4.96 -4.96 -5.74
N TYR A 100 4.25 -4.07 -6.40
CA TYR A 100 4.25 -4.06 -7.87
C TYR A 100 5.61 -3.60 -8.39
N SER A 101 6.22 -4.42 -9.22
CA SER A 101 7.49 -4.09 -9.88
C SER A 101 7.20 -3.64 -11.31
N ASN A 102 7.60 -2.41 -11.65
CA ASN A 102 7.42 -1.89 -13.00
C ASN A 102 8.41 -2.52 -14.01
N LYS A 103 9.43 -3.22 -13.54
CA LYS A 103 10.36 -3.95 -14.40
C LYS A 103 9.73 -5.23 -14.94
N SER A 104 9.08 -6.00 -14.09
CA SER A 104 8.47 -7.28 -14.44
C SER A 104 6.99 -7.19 -14.74
N SER A 105 6.34 -6.06 -14.40
CA SER A 105 4.89 -5.87 -14.44
C SER A 105 4.13 -6.89 -13.59
N LEU A 106 4.76 -7.34 -12.50
CA LEU A 106 4.20 -8.33 -11.58
C LEU A 106 4.35 -7.85 -10.14
N PHE A 107 3.47 -8.33 -9.26
CA PHE A 107 3.66 -8.17 -7.83
C PHE A 107 4.70 -9.17 -7.32
N THR A 108 5.62 -8.72 -6.47
CA THR A 108 6.73 -9.52 -6.01
C THR A 108 7.15 -9.16 -4.58
N SER A 109 7.71 -10.12 -3.87
CA SER A 109 8.36 -9.89 -2.58
C SER A 109 9.86 -9.65 -2.71
N LYS A 110 10.42 -9.88 -3.90
CA LYS A 110 11.85 -9.68 -4.19
C LYS A 110 12.00 -8.59 -5.24
N PHE A 111 12.58 -7.45 -4.82
CA PHE A 111 12.62 -6.27 -5.69
C PHE A 111 13.82 -5.39 -5.37
N LYS A 112 14.12 -4.51 -6.32
CA LYS A 112 14.96 -3.33 -6.09
C LYS A 112 14.05 -2.12 -5.95
N ILE A 113 14.39 -1.18 -5.07
CA ILE A 113 13.53 -0.01 -4.79
C ILE A 113 13.18 0.75 -6.06
N GLU A 114 14.15 0.96 -6.96
CA GLU A 114 13.93 1.70 -8.20
C GLU A 114 12.87 1.06 -9.12
N ASN A 115 12.62 -0.23 -8.96
CA ASN A 115 11.61 -0.94 -9.76
C ASN A 115 10.19 -0.82 -9.19
N LEU A 116 10.06 -0.27 -7.98
CA LEU A 116 8.77 -0.04 -7.35
C LEU A 116 8.26 1.39 -7.54
N MET A 117 9.17 2.31 -7.89
CA MET A 117 8.81 3.70 -8.05
C MET A 117 7.95 3.92 -9.29
N SER A 118 7.12 4.95 -9.25
CA SER A 118 6.30 5.34 -10.38
C SER A 118 7.15 5.63 -11.62
N MET A 119 6.71 5.16 -12.77
CA MET A 119 7.39 5.38 -14.03
C MET A 119 7.09 6.73 -14.64
N ASN A 120 6.01 7.33 -14.23
CA ASN A 120 5.47 8.52 -14.87
C ASN A 120 5.91 9.79 -14.19
N TRP A 121 6.67 10.58 -14.88
CA TRP A 121 7.12 11.87 -14.33
C TRP A 121 7.75 12.74 -15.38
#